data_646287708bdff99c8415ab6a465feab9
#
_entry.id   646287708bdff99c8415ab6a465feab9
#
_cell.length_a   1.000
_cell.length_b   1.000
_cell.length_c   1.000
_cell.angle_alpha   90.00
_cell.angle_beta   90.00
_cell.angle_gamma   90.00
#
_symmetry.space_group_name_H-M   'P 1'
#
loop_
_entity.id
_entity.type
_entity.pdbx_description
1 polymer ?
#
loop_
_entity_poly.entity_id
_entity_poly.type
_entity_poly.pdbx_seq_one_letter_code
_entity_poly.pdbx_strand_id
1 'polypeptide(L)'
;MTAATRFESFNFENLPLLVDVVEPLWCPSIGSAEFKRFNVEYIIRNNIWENDYRFQLMGSDNETDSAATGNEIVSAAFFARKKDICRADEWFSRECNRFPEEWRTASAMSKTYLTMMDECTLSLMNDDDIKLSLFISRKPGAGSAILEKACEKLRAEGWKNLYLWTDCECNWQWYTDYGFSLLQEATYEPFSTKDEDYKTYIFMRKL
;
A
#
# COMPACT_ATOMS: atom_id res chain seq x y z
N MET A 1 6.31 10.89 -26.90
CA MET A 1 4.89 11.14 -26.50
C MET A 1 4.66 10.29 -25.27
N THR A 2 4.27 10.88 -24.13
CA THR A 2 3.94 10.13 -22.90
C THR A 2 2.60 9.43 -23.11
N ALA A 3 2.57 8.11 -22.94
CA ALA A 3 1.33 7.34 -22.99
C ALA A 3 0.30 7.97 -22.05
N ALA A 4 -0.93 8.14 -22.52
CA ALA A 4 -2.00 8.73 -21.73
C ALA A 4 -2.34 7.82 -20.56
N THR A 5 -2.26 8.34 -19.33
CA THR A 5 -2.71 7.60 -18.13
C THR A 5 -4.10 8.09 -17.74
N ARG A 6 -4.97 7.15 -17.31
CA ARG A 6 -6.32 7.44 -16.84
C ARG A 6 -6.40 7.26 -15.34
N PHE A 7 -6.76 8.33 -14.61
CA PHE A 7 -7.06 8.30 -13.19
C PHE A 7 -8.50 7.87 -12.96
N GLU A 8 -8.72 6.85 -12.16
CA GLU A 8 -10.04 6.32 -11.89
C GLU A 8 -10.11 5.65 -10.51
N SER A 9 -11.32 5.35 -10.04
CA SER A 9 -11.52 4.51 -8.85
C SER A 9 -11.01 3.10 -9.12
N PHE A 10 -10.40 2.49 -8.11
CA PHE A 10 -9.91 1.12 -8.21
C PHE A 10 -11.08 0.14 -8.34
N ASN A 11 -11.02 -0.71 -9.36
CA ASN A 11 -11.95 -1.82 -9.53
C ASN A 11 -11.35 -3.10 -8.91
N PHE A 12 -12.10 -3.80 -8.06
CA PHE A 12 -11.68 -5.06 -7.44
C PHE A 12 -11.39 -6.18 -8.44
N GLU A 13 -11.95 -6.13 -9.63
CA GLU A 13 -11.58 -7.03 -10.73
C GLU A 13 -10.09 -6.90 -11.11
N ASN A 14 -9.48 -5.76 -10.83
CA ASN A 14 -8.07 -5.48 -11.04
C ASN A 14 -7.16 -5.95 -9.88
N LEU A 15 -7.71 -6.55 -8.82
CA LEU A 15 -6.90 -7.05 -7.70
C LEU A 15 -5.82 -8.04 -8.14
N PRO A 16 -6.07 -9.02 -9.03
CA PRO A 16 -5.01 -9.89 -9.53
C PRO A 16 -3.88 -9.14 -10.25
N LEU A 17 -4.23 -8.10 -11.03
CA LEU A 17 -3.24 -7.24 -11.69
C LEU A 17 -2.41 -6.44 -10.69
N LEU A 18 -3.05 -5.95 -9.61
CA LEU A 18 -2.34 -5.25 -8.56
C LEU A 18 -1.39 -6.19 -7.80
N VAL A 19 -1.78 -7.44 -7.55
CA VAL A 19 -0.90 -8.47 -6.98
C VAL A 19 0.32 -8.69 -7.87
N ASP A 20 0.15 -8.82 -9.19
CA ASP A 20 1.25 -8.97 -10.13
C ASP A 20 2.22 -7.77 -10.14
N VAL A 21 1.69 -6.58 -9.90
CA VAL A 21 2.49 -5.34 -9.76
C VAL A 21 3.30 -5.32 -8.47
N VAL A 22 2.72 -5.79 -7.37
CA VAL A 22 3.30 -5.71 -6.02
C VAL A 22 4.24 -6.87 -5.73
N GLU A 23 3.98 -8.05 -6.27
CA GLU A 23 4.73 -9.27 -5.99
C GLU A 23 6.26 -9.11 -6.15
N PRO A 24 6.79 -8.45 -7.19
CA PRO A 24 8.23 -8.20 -7.32
C PRO A 24 8.82 -7.29 -6.23
N LEU A 25 7.99 -6.50 -5.55
CA LEU A 25 8.42 -5.49 -4.57
C LEU A 25 8.37 -6.03 -3.13
N TRP A 26 7.34 -6.81 -2.79
CA TRP A 26 7.03 -7.22 -1.42
C TRP A 26 6.93 -8.74 -1.24
N CYS A 27 7.50 -9.50 -2.17
CA CYS A 27 7.47 -10.96 -2.11
C CYS A 27 8.38 -11.47 -0.99
N PRO A 28 7.88 -12.31 -0.06
CA PRO A 28 8.74 -12.92 0.96
C PRO A 28 9.79 -13.84 0.32
N SER A 29 10.95 -13.96 0.98
CA SER A 29 12.06 -14.79 0.51
C SER A 29 11.77 -16.30 0.59
N ILE A 30 10.85 -16.72 1.46
CA ILE A 30 10.54 -18.13 1.75
C ILE A 30 9.21 -18.58 1.14
N GLY A 31 9.05 -19.87 0.98
CA GLY A 31 7.79 -20.51 0.59
C GLY A 31 7.64 -20.76 -0.92
N SER A 32 6.56 -21.45 -1.27
CA SER A 32 6.18 -21.71 -2.67
C SER A 32 5.69 -20.43 -3.36
N ALA A 33 5.63 -20.43 -4.68
CA ALA A 33 5.06 -19.31 -5.44
C ALA A 33 3.62 -18.99 -5.00
N GLU A 34 2.81 -20.01 -4.70
CA GLU A 34 1.45 -19.83 -4.19
C GLU A 34 1.43 -19.13 -2.83
N PHE A 35 2.33 -19.51 -1.91
CA PHE A 35 2.45 -18.90 -0.60
C PHE A 35 2.93 -17.44 -0.71
N LYS A 36 3.89 -17.18 -1.57
CA LYS A 36 4.40 -15.83 -1.84
C LYS A 36 3.28 -14.92 -2.33
N ARG A 37 2.53 -15.38 -3.32
CA ARG A 37 1.38 -14.66 -3.85
C ARG A 37 0.29 -14.42 -2.79
N PHE A 38 0.01 -15.42 -1.94
CA PHE A 38 -0.90 -15.27 -0.80
C PHE A 38 -0.48 -14.14 0.13
N ASN A 39 0.81 -14.07 0.51
CA ASN A 39 1.30 -12.99 1.39
C ASN A 39 1.17 -11.61 0.74
N VAL A 40 1.55 -11.49 -0.52
CA VAL A 40 1.39 -10.23 -1.27
C VAL A 40 -0.08 -9.82 -1.35
N GLU A 41 -0.97 -10.75 -1.65
CA GLU A 41 -2.41 -10.48 -1.67
C GLU A 41 -2.93 -10.08 -0.29
N TYR A 42 -2.44 -10.70 0.79
CA TYR A 42 -2.78 -10.30 2.15
C TYR A 42 -2.33 -8.86 2.45
N ILE A 43 -1.10 -8.49 2.13
CA ILE A 43 -0.61 -7.12 2.31
C ILE A 43 -1.50 -6.12 1.58
N ILE A 44 -1.85 -6.40 0.33
CA ILE A 44 -2.75 -5.53 -0.44
C ILE A 44 -4.12 -5.43 0.24
N ARG A 45 -4.73 -6.56 0.62
CA ARG A 45 -6.04 -6.60 1.28
C ARG A 45 -6.04 -5.88 2.62
N ASN A 46 -4.94 -5.94 3.39
CA ASN A 46 -4.78 -5.20 4.63
C ASN A 46 -4.85 -3.67 4.42
N ASN A 47 -4.55 -3.23 3.23
CA ASN A 47 -4.63 -1.82 2.84
C ASN A 47 -5.95 -1.44 2.13
N ILE A 48 -6.89 -2.40 2.00
CA ILE A 48 -8.23 -2.16 1.45
C ILE A 48 -9.22 -2.02 2.60
N TRP A 49 -9.67 -0.78 2.84
CA TRP A 49 -10.63 -0.43 3.87
C TRP A 49 -12.00 -0.16 3.28
N GLU A 50 -13.08 -0.34 4.04
CA GLU A 50 -14.47 -0.15 3.58
C GLU A 50 -14.78 1.35 3.36
N ASN A 51 -14.37 1.87 2.21
CA ASN A 51 -14.64 3.23 1.74
C ASN A 51 -14.45 3.30 0.21
N ASP A 52 -14.64 4.50 -0.38
CA ASP A 52 -14.49 4.74 -1.81
C ASP A 52 -13.17 5.45 -2.19
N TYR A 53 -12.25 5.60 -1.24
CA TYR A 53 -10.97 6.30 -1.44
C TYR A 53 -9.87 5.34 -1.92
N ARG A 54 -10.12 4.66 -3.02
CA ARG A 54 -9.15 3.79 -3.69
C ARG A 54 -9.04 4.22 -5.15
N PHE A 55 -7.84 4.60 -5.56
CA PHE A 55 -7.57 5.13 -6.89
C PHE A 55 -6.48 4.34 -7.58
N GLN A 56 -6.58 4.29 -8.91
CA GLN A 56 -5.56 3.71 -9.78
C GLN A 56 -5.26 4.63 -10.96
N LEU A 57 -4.03 4.57 -11.45
CA LEU A 57 -3.66 5.07 -12.77
C LEU A 57 -3.50 3.88 -13.71
N MET A 58 -4.34 3.85 -14.72
CA MET A 58 -4.23 2.88 -15.81
C MET A 58 -3.40 3.48 -16.95
N GLY A 59 -2.42 2.73 -17.42
CA GLY A 59 -1.68 3.04 -18.63
C GLY A 59 -2.25 2.28 -19.81
N SER A 60 -2.19 2.86 -21.01
CA SER A 60 -2.35 2.10 -22.26
C SER A 60 -0.97 1.63 -22.70
N ASP A 61 -0.83 0.36 -23.05
CA ASP A 61 0.35 -0.12 -23.77
C ASP A 61 0.44 0.62 -25.11
N ASN A 62 1.66 1.06 -25.46
CA ASN A 62 1.90 1.80 -26.69
C ASN A 62 1.48 1.00 -27.93
N GLU A 63 1.04 1.73 -28.95
CA GLU A 63 0.53 1.31 -30.27
C GLU A 63 1.44 0.36 -31.09
N THR A 64 2.47 -0.26 -30.54
CA THR A 64 3.43 -1.09 -31.29
C THR A 64 3.31 -2.59 -31.10
N ASP A 65 2.52 -3.06 -30.11
CA ASP A 65 2.27 -4.50 -29.95
C ASP A 65 0.78 -4.81 -30.13
N SER A 66 0.43 -5.21 -31.34
CA SER A 66 -0.94 -5.49 -31.81
C SER A 66 -1.60 -6.74 -31.19
N ALA A 67 -1.11 -7.24 -30.05
CA ALA A 67 -1.62 -8.45 -29.40
C ALA A 67 -1.95 -8.32 -27.89
N ALA A 68 -1.63 -7.22 -27.24
CA ALA A 68 -1.90 -7.02 -25.80
C ALA A 68 -2.68 -5.72 -25.57
N THR A 69 -4.00 -5.76 -25.74
CA THR A 69 -4.93 -4.74 -25.22
C THR A 69 -5.03 -4.89 -23.70
N GLY A 70 -3.91 -4.74 -22.98
CA GLY A 70 -3.84 -4.90 -21.54
C GLY A 70 -3.92 -3.53 -20.85
N ASN A 71 -4.99 -3.27 -20.12
CA ASN A 71 -5.00 -2.23 -19.11
C ASN A 71 -3.97 -2.57 -18.03
N GLU A 72 -2.87 -1.81 -17.94
CA GLU A 72 -1.82 -1.98 -16.94
C GLU A 72 -2.05 -1.01 -15.78
N ILE A 73 -1.97 -1.50 -14.52
CA ILE A 73 -1.91 -0.61 -13.36
C ILE A 73 -0.50 -0.01 -13.30
N VAL A 74 -0.41 1.29 -13.50
CA VAL A 74 0.85 2.04 -13.47
C VAL A 74 1.14 2.56 -12.06
N SER A 75 0.10 2.92 -11.33
CA SER A 75 0.18 3.37 -9.94
C SER A 75 -1.15 3.13 -9.24
N ALA A 76 -1.10 2.90 -7.92
CA ALA A 76 -2.28 2.79 -7.07
C ALA A 76 -2.07 3.55 -5.76
N ALA A 77 -3.14 4.19 -5.25
CA ALA A 77 -3.17 4.89 -3.97
C ALA A 77 -4.51 4.61 -3.28
N PHE A 78 -4.45 3.97 -2.11
CA PHE A 78 -5.62 3.64 -1.29
C PHE A 78 -5.55 4.42 0.01
N PHE A 79 -6.72 4.77 0.54
CA PHE A 79 -6.81 5.59 1.73
C PHE A 79 -7.78 4.98 2.73
N ALA A 80 -7.56 5.28 4.01
CA ALA A 80 -8.39 4.81 5.11
C ALA A 80 -8.71 5.96 6.08
N ARG A 81 -9.95 6.02 6.52
CA ARG A 81 -10.40 6.88 7.62
C ARG A 81 -10.21 6.14 8.94
N LYS A 82 -10.13 6.87 10.03
CA LYS A 82 -9.95 6.32 11.39
C LYS A 82 -10.99 5.25 11.78
N LYS A 83 -12.21 5.36 11.27
CA LYS A 83 -13.35 4.49 11.62
C LYS A 83 -13.71 3.47 10.55
N ASP A 84 -12.94 3.39 9.48
CA ASP A 84 -13.17 2.39 8.44
C ASP A 84 -12.83 0.98 8.94
N ILE A 85 -13.44 -0.02 8.34
CA ILE A 85 -13.23 -1.43 8.68
C ILE A 85 -12.32 -2.07 7.62
N CYS A 86 -11.32 -2.81 8.07
CA CYS A 86 -10.52 -3.69 7.22
C CYS A 86 -10.90 -5.15 7.47
N ARG A 87 -11.25 -5.89 6.40
CA ARG A 87 -11.64 -7.31 6.51
C ARG A 87 -10.53 -8.28 6.06
N ALA A 88 -9.31 -7.81 5.96
CA ALA A 88 -8.19 -8.65 5.54
C ALA A 88 -7.99 -9.84 6.47
N ASP A 89 -8.24 -9.67 7.77
CA ASP A 89 -8.09 -10.71 8.77
C ASP A 89 -9.07 -11.88 8.61
N GLU A 90 -10.30 -11.60 8.20
CA GLU A 90 -11.28 -12.62 7.90
C GLU A 90 -10.82 -13.47 6.69
N TRP A 91 -10.32 -12.80 5.66
CA TRP A 91 -9.76 -13.46 4.49
C TRP A 91 -8.51 -14.26 4.83
N PHE A 92 -7.57 -13.66 5.57
CA PHE A 92 -6.34 -14.32 6.03
C PHE A 92 -6.64 -15.60 6.81
N SER A 93 -7.52 -15.54 7.80
CA SER A 93 -7.86 -16.68 8.67
C SER A 93 -8.47 -17.85 7.90
N ARG A 94 -9.21 -17.57 6.82
CA ARG A 94 -9.78 -18.58 5.94
C ARG A 94 -8.72 -19.22 5.05
N GLU A 95 -7.86 -18.41 4.43
CA GLU A 95 -6.94 -18.85 3.38
C GLU A 95 -5.61 -19.41 3.92
N CYS A 96 -5.12 -18.92 5.07
CA CYS A 96 -3.79 -19.31 5.58
C CYS A 96 -3.72 -20.79 5.99
N ASN A 97 -4.85 -21.41 6.34
CA ASN A 97 -4.89 -22.80 6.83
C ASN A 97 -4.46 -23.85 5.79
N ARG A 98 -4.40 -23.51 4.52
CA ARG A 98 -3.92 -24.38 3.44
C ARG A 98 -2.40 -24.53 3.37
N PHE A 99 -1.67 -23.70 4.13
CA PHE A 99 -0.21 -23.69 4.13
C PHE A 99 0.38 -24.40 5.35
N PRO A 100 1.64 -24.90 5.29
CA PRO A 100 2.36 -25.47 6.40
C PRO A 100 2.46 -24.51 7.59
N GLU A 101 2.56 -25.05 8.81
CA GLU A 101 2.60 -24.28 10.06
C GLU A 101 3.74 -23.26 10.10
N GLU A 102 4.94 -23.64 9.62
CA GLU A 102 6.09 -22.75 9.54
C GLU A 102 5.79 -21.48 8.72
N TRP A 103 5.16 -21.67 7.56
CA TRP A 103 4.80 -20.53 6.69
C TRP A 103 3.69 -19.68 7.28
N ARG A 104 2.71 -20.32 7.94
CA ARG A 104 1.65 -19.59 8.66
C ARG A 104 2.21 -18.72 9.77
N THR A 105 3.22 -19.22 10.49
CA THR A 105 3.90 -18.46 11.55
C THR A 105 4.60 -17.23 10.97
N ALA A 106 5.32 -17.37 9.86
CA ALA A 106 5.96 -16.24 9.19
C ALA A 106 4.94 -15.18 8.72
N SER A 107 3.81 -15.61 8.13
CA SER A 107 2.73 -14.69 7.75
C SER A 107 2.09 -14.01 8.95
N ALA A 108 1.94 -14.71 10.08
CA ALA A 108 1.38 -14.13 11.31
C ALA A 108 2.28 -13.03 11.88
N MET A 109 3.61 -13.14 11.76
CA MET A 109 4.53 -12.07 12.14
C MET A 109 4.33 -10.81 11.27
N SER A 110 4.24 -10.97 9.96
CA SER A 110 3.95 -9.86 9.04
C SER A 110 2.59 -9.22 9.35
N LYS A 111 1.58 -10.05 9.62
CA LYS A 111 0.26 -9.57 10.05
C LYS A 111 0.33 -8.71 11.31
N THR A 112 1.04 -9.19 12.34
CA THR A 112 1.22 -8.46 13.60
C THR A 112 1.88 -7.11 13.37
N TYR A 113 2.91 -7.07 12.52
CA TYR A 113 3.60 -5.84 12.15
C TYR A 113 2.67 -4.84 11.45
N LEU A 114 1.94 -5.26 10.42
CA LEU A 114 1.01 -4.40 9.68
C LEU A 114 -0.08 -3.84 10.60
N THR A 115 -0.68 -4.68 11.43
CA THR A 115 -1.72 -4.26 12.39
C THR A 115 -1.18 -3.22 13.37
N MET A 116 -0.01 -3.47 13.96
CA MET A 116 0.64 -2.53 14.90
C MET A 116 0.90 -1.17 14.24
N MET A 117 1.45 -1.16 13.03
CA MET A 117 1.76 0.09 12.33
C MET A 117 0.49 0.88 11.95
N ASP A 118 -0.56 0.17 11.57
CA ASP A 118 -1.87 0.79 11.31
C ASP A 118 -2.47 1.39 12.58
N GLU A 119 -2.48 0.65 13.68
CA GLU A 119 -2.98 1.12 14.99
C GLU A 119 -2.18 2.33 15.48
N CYS A 120 -0.85 2.30 15.41
CA CYS A 120 0.00 3.44 15.75
C CYS A 120 -0.37 4.67 14.93
N THR A 121 -0.49 4.54 13.62
CA THR A 121 -0.82 5.65 12.72
C THR A 121 -2.23 6.20 13.01
N LEU A 122 -3.23 5.33 13.11
CA LEU A 122 -4.61 5.73 13.39
C LEU A 122 -4.76 6.39 14.76
N SER A 123 -3.92 6.04 15.75
CA SER A 123 -3.94 6.67 17.07
C SER A 123 -3.57 8.16 17.03
N LEU A 124 -2.72 8.56 16.08
CA LEU A 124 -2.28 9.94 15.88
C LEU A 124 -3.28 10.82 15.10
N MET A 125 -4.23 10.19 14.40
CA MET A 125 -5.19 10.86 13.52
C MET A 125 -6.40 11.42 14.30
N ASN A 126 -6.98 12.49 13.79
CA ASN A 126 -8.31 12.98 14.17
C ASN A 126 -9.38 12.44 13.22
N ASP A 127 -10.64 12.77 13.47
CA ASP A 127 -11.78 12.31 12.65
C ASP A 127 -11.83 12.94 11.25
N ASP A 128 -11.17 14.07 11.06
CA ASP A 128 -11.05 14.80 9.79
C ASP A 128 -9.69 14.58 9.07
N ASP A 129 -8.91 13.60 9.54
CA ASP A 129 -7.68 13.15 8.92
C ASP A 129 -7.89 11.84 8.13
N ILE A 130 -7.04 11.60 7.15
CA ILE A 130 -7.07 10.38 6.32
C ILE A 130 -5.67 9.77 6.23
N LYS A 131 -5.58 8.43 6.17
CA LYS A 131 -4.34 7.67 6.02
C LYS A 131 -4.17 7.23 4.58
N LEU A 132 -3.00 7.44 3.98
CA LEU A 132 -2.56 6.73 2.78
C LEU A 132 -2.17 5.31 3.20
N SER A 133 -3.01 4.33 2.89
CA SER A 133 -2.82 2.95 3.32
C SER A 133 -1.98 2.13 2.34
N LEU A 134 -2.18 2.31 1.04
CA LEU A 134 -1.36 1.70 -0.02
C LEU A 134 -0.87 2.78 -0.97
N PHE A 135 0.42 2.72 -1.31
CA PHE A 135 0.96 3.58 -2.35
C PHE A 135 2.00 2.83 -3.18
N ILE A 136 1.73 2.68 -4.46
CA ILE A 136 2.59 1.98 -5.41
C ILE A 136 2.71 2.76 -6.70
N SER A 137 3.91 2.80 -7.25
CA SER A 137 4.18 3.39 -8.55
C SER A 137 5.26 2.60 -9.30
N ARG A 138 4.97 2.23 -10.56
CA ARG A 138 5.90 1.50 -11.43
C ARG A 138 6.65 2.39 -12.41
N LYS A 139 6.14 3.58 -12.69
CA LYS A 139 6.72 4.48 -13.70
C LYS A 139 7.12 5.81 -13.07
N PRO A 140 8.27 6.38 -13.44
CA PRO A 140 8.65 7.70 -12.96
C PRO A 140 7.54 8.73 -13.18
N GLY A 141 7.25 9.53 -12.14
CA GLY A 141 6.21 10.56 -12.16
C GLY A 141 4.77 10.06 -11.95
N ALA A 142 4.47 8.77 -12.12
CA ALA A 142 3.11 8.26 -11.95
C ALA A 142 2.64 8.31 -10.48
N GLY A 143 3.55 8.05 -9.54
CA GLY A 143 3.26 8.17 -8.11
C GLY A 143 2.87 9.60 -7.72
N SER A 144 3.65 10.58 -8.15
CA SER A 144 3.33 11.99 -7.95
C SER A 144 1.97 12.34 -8.56
N ALA A 145 1.73 11.91 -9.80
CA ALA A 145 0.50 12.24 -10.52
C ALA A 145 -0.76 11.67 -9.84
N ILE A 146 -0.72 10.42 -9.34
CA ILE A 146 -1.88 9.83 -8.65
C ILE A 146 -2.09 10.49 -7.28
N LEU A 147 -1.01 10.74 -6.53
CA LEU A 147 -1.10 11.33 -5.20
C LEU A 147 -1.64 12.75 -5.25
N GLU A 148 -1.18 13.57 -6.22
CA GLU A 148 -1.70 14.92 -6.44
C GLU A 148 -3.20 14.92 -6.69
N LYS A 149 -3.67 14.13 -7.67
CA LYS A 149 -5.10 14.03 -8.01
C LYS A 149 -5.94 13.52 -6.84
N ALA A 150 -5.43 12.53 -6.09
CA ALA A 150 -6.11 12.04 -4.90
C ALA A 150 -6.18 13.15 -3.83
N CYS A 151 -5.08 13.87 -3.56
CA CYS A 151 -5.05 14.95 -2.59
C CYS A 151 -5.96 16.12 -2.99
N GLU A 152 -6.06 16.47 -4.27
CA GLU A 152 -7.03 17.47 -4.75
C GLU A 152 -8.47 17.08 -4.39
N LYS A 153 -8.83 15.82 -4.65
CA LYS A 153 -10.16 15.29 -4.29
C LYS A 153 -10.39 15.30 -2.79
N LEU A 154 -9.42 14.83 -2.00
CA LEU A 154 -9.52 14.79 -0.54
C LEU A 154 -9.66 16.19 0.07
N ARG A 155 -8.91 17.20 -0.42
CA ARG A 155 -9.05 18.62 -0.02
C ARG A 155 -10.45 19.15 -0.33
N ALA A 156 -10.96 18.87 -1.52
CA ALA A 156 -12.30 19.30 -1.93
C ALA A 156 -13.41 18.73 -1.04
N GLU A 157 -13.18 17.55 -0.46
CA GLU A 157 -14.07 16.89 0.50
C GLU A 157 -13.87 17.33 1.95
N GLY A 158 -12.85 18.17 2.22
CA GLY A 158 -12.61 18.81 3.52
C GLY A 158 -11.68 18.06 4.45
N TRP A 159 -10.97 17.03 3.98
CA TRP A 159 -9.93 16.35 4.76
C TRP A 159 -8.77 17.30 5.08
N LYS A 160 -8.21 17.20 6.30
CA LYS A 160 -7.23 18.16 6.82
C LYS A 160 -5.79 17.70 6.64
N ASN A 161 -5.51 16.48 7.04
CA ASN A 161 -4.16 15.94 7.03
C ASN A 161 -4.14 14.54 6.41
N LEU A 162 -3.05 14.25 5.71
CA LEU A 162 -2.75 12.95 5.14
C LEU A 162 -1.64 12.30 5.94
N TYR A 163 -1.93 11.17 6.58
CA TYR A 163 -0.98 10.36 7.32
C TYR A 163 -0.54 9.15 6.48
N LEU A 164 0.64 8.64 6.76
CA LEU A 164 1.10 7.34 6.29
C LEU A 164 2.14 6.76 7.24
N TRP A 165 2.32 5.46 7.18
CA TRP A 165 3.50 4.81 7.72
C TRP A 165 4.29 4.10 6.61
N THR A 166 5.57 3.89 6.86
CA THR A 166 6.51 3.19 5.98
C THR A 166 7.68 2.66 6.80
N ASP A 167 8.62 1.98 6.17
CA ASP A 167 9.80 1.43 6.82
C ASP A 167 11.08 1.64 6.01
N CYS A 168 12.19 1.14 6.55
CA CYS A 168 13.52 1.32 5.95
C CYS A 168 13.73 0.57 4.63
N GLU A 169 12.90 -0.44 4.32
CA GLU A 169 12.95 -1.17 3.05
C GLU A 169 12.27 -0.40 1.90
N CYS A 170 11.50 0.64 2.23
CA CYS A 170 10.81 1.48 1.27
C CYS A 170 11.61 2.75 0.94
N ASN A 171 11.24 3.45 -0.14
CA ASN A 171 11.79 4.76 -0.47
C ASN A 171 11.16 5.86 0.41
N TRP A 172 11.40 5.81 1.72
CA TRP A 172 10.78 6.69 2.70
C TRP A 172 11.23 8.15 2.56
N GLN A 173 12.45 8.42 2.08
CA GLN A 173 12.97 9.77 1.85
C GLN A 173 12.11 10.55 0.86
N TRP A 174 11.50 9.85 -0.11
CA TRP A 174 10.61 10.47 -1.09
C TRP A 174 9.45 11.25 -0.43
N TYR A 175 8.95 10.78 0.69
CA TYR A 175 7.85 11.47 1.39
C TYR A 175 8.29 12.83 1.94
N THR A 176 9.52 12.93 2.46
CA THR A 176 10.09 14.21 2.92
C THR A 176 10.21 15.19 1.76
N ASP A 177 10.73 14.75 0.62
CA ASP A 177 10.85 15.57 -0.59
C ASP A 177 9.47 15.99 -1.12
N TYR A 178 8.44 15.20 -0.81
CA TYR A 178 7.05 15.45 -1.22
C TYR A 178 6.24 16.26 -0.19
N GLY A 179 6.91 16.88 0.76
CA GLY A 179 6.32 17.80 1.74
C GLY A 179 5.62 17.14 2.93
N PHE A 180 5.92 15.86 3.19
CA PHE A 180 5.53 15.21 4.43
C PHE A 180 6.54 15.52 5.54
N SER A 181 6.04 15.70 6.75
CA SER A 181 6.84 15.85 7.97
C SER A 181 6.89 14.51 8.71
N LEU A 182 8.07 14.10 9.11
CA LEU A 182 8.26 12.93 9.98
C LEU A 182 7.68 13.25 11.37
N LEU A 183 6.74 12.44 11.83
CA LEU A 183 6.14 12.54 13.17
C LEU A 183 6.78 11.58 14.16
N GLN A 184 7.09 10.37 13.70
CA GLN A 184 7.64 9.31 14.55
C GLN A 184 8.61 8.45 13.77
N GLU A 185 9.74 8.12 14.41
CA GLU A 185 10.66 7.07 14.03
C GLU A 185 10.74 6.07 15.18
N ALA A 186 10.74 4.78 14.88
CA ALA A 186 10.89 3.72 15.86
C ALA A 186 11.66 2.54 15.29
N THR A 187 12.24 1.71 16.17
CA THR A 187 12.83 0.42 15.78
C THR A 187 11.81 -0.69 16.01
N TYR A 188 11.64 -1.57 15.03
CA TYR A 188 10.85 -2.78 15.17
C TYR A 188 11.76 -3.98 15.38
N GLU A 189 12.02 -4.31 16.65
CA GLU A 189 12.97 -5.34 17.07
C GLU A 189 12.77 -6.71 16.39
N PRO A 190 11.51 -7.22 16.16
CA PRO A 190 11.33 -8.53 15.54
C PRO A 190 11.89 -8.67 14.12
N PHE A 191 12.09 -7.56 13.40
CA PHE A 191 12.67 -7.56 12.05
C PHE A 191 14.12 -7.03 12.02
N SER A 192 14.61 -6.52 13.16
CA SER A 192 15.99 -6.07 13.29
C SER A 192 16.96 -7.26 13.30
N THR A 193 18.16 -7.03 12.83
CA THR A 193 19.28 -7.98 12.89
C THR A 193 20.31 -7.53 13.94
N LYS A 194 21.38 -8.30 14.12
CA LYS A 194 22.49 -7.89 15.01
C LYS A 194 23.24 -6.66 14.51
N ASP A 195 23.20 -6.45 13.20
CA ASP A 195 24.01 -5.46 12.52
C ASP A 195 23.18 -4.25 12.03
N GLU A 196 21.83 -4.39 11.99
CA GLU A 196 20.96 -3.36 11.44
C GLU A 196 19.60 -3.31 12.13
N ASP A 197 19.21 -2.12 12.59
CA ASP A 197 17.90 -1.83 13.13
C ASP A 197 16.86 -1.74 12.00
N TYR A 198 15.75 -2.46 12.12
CA TYR A 198 14.61 -2.29 11.23
C TYR A 198 13.81 -1.04 11.66
N LYS A 199 13.94 0.04 10.89
CA LYS A 199 13.32 1.33 11.20
C LYS A 199 11.96 1.47 10.58
N THR A 200 11.04 2.05 11.34
CA THR A 200 9.68 2.41 10.91
C THR A 200 9.46 3.90 11.07
N TYR A 201 8.64 4.46 10.20
CA TYR A 201 8.41 5.90 10.13
C TYR A 201 6.92 6.19 9.98
N ILE A 202 6.43 7.21 10.70
CA ILE A 202 5.09 7.76 10.49
C ILE A 202 5.24 9.21 10.03
N PHE A 203 4.61 9.52 8.92
CA PHE A 203 4.63 10.84 8.30
C PHE A 203 3.25 11.48 8.26
N MET A 204 3.22 12.81 8.18
CA MET A 204 2.00 13.60 7.97
C MET A 204 2.27 14.75 7.02
N ARG A 205 1.28 15.07 6.18
CA ARG A 205 1.23 16.26 5.33
C ARG A 205 -0.15 16.94 5.47
N LYS A 206 -0.19 18.28 5.53
CA LYS A 206 -1.45 19.02 5.40
C LYS A 206 -1.99 18.87 3.97
N LEU A 207 -3.29 18.67 3.86
CA LEU A 207 -4.02 18.61 2.60
C LEU A 207 -4.45 20.01 2.12
#